data_0df6ad3090a649f1d0e536f0f76cad88
#
_entry.id   0df6ad3090a649f1d0e536f0f76cad88
#
_cell.length_a   1.000
_cell.length_b   1.000
_cell.length_c   1.000
_cell.angle_alpha   90.00
_cell.angle_beta   90.00
_cell.angle_gamma   90.00
#
_symmetry.space_group_name_H-M   'P 1'
#
loop_
_entity.id
_entity.type
_entity.pdbx_description
1 polymer ?
#
loop_
_entity_poly.entity_id
_entity_poly.type
_entity_poly.pdbx_seq_one_letter_code
_entity_poly.pdbx_strand_id
1 'polypeptide(L)'
;MNFALTPRWKNFFQISLVVLSACGLFQAQAQAQAFPTKPVKLVVTYPPGGSSDLMARIMGQKLSEVWGQPVIIESKPGAAGSIGMEFTARQPADGYTFVVGNLGPASVNPLITKVPYSMEKDFIPVSLTATGPNILAVPAASPFKNLNDLLVAARNKPGSLNFGTSGPGSMAHLGGELIMRQANVKMVGVPYKGGGLAVNDLLAGQIDMMVSDALPVSQHIKTGRLRALAITSGKRSPLSPEIPTFAEAGLPGLVAVNWWGVFLPAGTPKPVVDAYYSALVKIMANPDLKERFAGLGVEAMATTQDEFKAFLADEKSKYAKLIADNNIKAE
;
A
#
# COMPACT_ATOMS: atom_id res chain seq x y z
N MET A 1 -73.96 -39.87 -29.12
CA MET A 1 -73.74 -38.52 -29.69
C MET A 1 -72.24 -38.25 -29.60
N ASN A 2 -71.53 -38.44 -30.73
CA ASN A 2 -70.11 -38.20 -30.85
C ASN A 2 -69.88 -36.75 -31.26
N PHE A 3 -69.29 -35.92 -30.37
CA PHE A 3 -68.82 -34.58 -30.74
C PHE A 3 -67.37 -34.69 -31.22
N ALA A 4 -67.24 -34.63 -32.54
CA ALA A 4 -65.91 -34.49 -33.16
C ALA A 4 -65.45 -33.04 -33.03
N LEU A 5 -64.35 -32.82 -32.29
CA LEU A 5 -63.66 -31.52 -32.19
C LEU A 5 -63.03 -31.17 -33.54
N THR A 6 -63.40 -30.03 -34.11
CA THR A 6 -62.95 -29.54 -35.40
C THR A 6 -61.43 -29.17 -35.38
N PRO A 7 -60.69 -29.31 -36.51
CA PRO A 7 -59.23 -29.13 -36.55
C PRO A 7 -58.71 -27.72 -36.24
N ARG A 8 -59.61 -26.73 -36.10
CA ARG A 8 -59.21 -25.33 -35.83
C ARG A 8 -58.68 -25.07 -34.41
N TRP A 9 -59.04 -25.90 -33.43
CA TRP A 9 -58.59 -25.74 -32.04
C TRP A 9 -57.18 -26.30 -31.80
N LYS A 10 -56.70 -27.24 -32.58
CA LYS A 10 -55.35 -27.78 -32.48
C LYS A 10 -54.27 -26.76 -32.87
N ASN A 11 -54.53 -25.89 -33.84
CA ASN A 11 -53.61 -24.84 -34.25
C ASN A 11 -53.48 -23.68 -33.22
N PHE A 12 -54.58 -23.40 -32.51
CA PHE A 12 -54.50 -22.37 -31.43
C PHE A 12 -53.63 -22.80 -30.25
N PHE A 13 -53.66 -24.08 -29.87
CA PHE A 13 -52.82 -24.62 -28.80
C PHE A 13 -51.34 -24.68 -29.16
N GLN A 14 -51.01 -24.97 -30.43
CA GLN A 14 -49.62 -25.01 -30.89
C GLN A 14 -49.04 -23.60 -31.00
N ILE A 15 -49.78 -22.61 -31.42
CA ILE A 15 -49.31 -21.22 -31.53
C ILE A 15 -49.09 -20.65 -30.13
N SER A 16 -49.97 -20.94 -29.13
CA SER A 16 -49.78 -20.48 -27.75
C SER A 16 -48.52 -21.07 -27.08
N LEU A 17 -48.17 -22.35 -27.41
CA LEU A 17 -47.00 -22.99 -26.82
C LEU A 17 -45.67 -22.42 -27.39
N VAL A 18 -45.66 -22.04 -28.66
CA VAL A 18 -44.48 -21.43 -29.30
C VAL A 18 -44.24 -20.01 -28.83
N VAL A 19 -45.30 -19.23 -28.57
CA VAL A 19 -45.19 -17.86 -28.05
C VAL A 19 -44.74 -17.86 -26.59
N LEU A 20 -45.20 -18.82 -25.75
CA LEU A 20 -44.68 -18.95 -24.37
C LEU A 20 -43.20 -19.38 -24.33
N SER A 21 -42.72 -20.24 -25.27
CA SER A 21 -41.33 -20.65 -25.36
C SER A 21 -40.42 -19.51 -25.84
N ALA A 22 -40.87 -18.63 -26.72
CA ALA A 22 -40.14 -17.48 -27.21
C ALA A 22 -39.93 -16.38 -26.14
N CYS A 23 -40.95 -16.17 -25.25
CA CYS A 23 -40.84 -15.24 -24.12
C CYS A 23 -39.87 -15.72 -23.03
N GLY A 24 -39.65 -17.05 -22.88
CA GLY A 24 -38.70 -17.61 -21.91
C GLY A 24 -37.24 -17.44 -22.28
N LEU A 25 -36.91 -17.22 -23.54
CA LEU A 25 -35.54 -17.08 -24.03
C LEU A 25 -35.01 -15.62 -23.95
N PHE A 26 -35.86 -14.64 -23.70
CA PHE A 26 -35.45 -13.23 -23.56
C PHE A 26 -35.07 -12.82 -22.16
N GLN A 27 -35.16 -13.68 -21.14
CA GLN A 27 -34.88 -13.33 -19.74
C GLN A 27 -33.47 -13.72 -19.25
N ALA A 28 -32.59 -14.25 -20.11
CA ALA A 28 -31.29 -14.74 -19.67
C ALA A 28 -30.09 -13.87 -20.10
N GLN A 29 -30.31 -12.67 -20.61
CA GLN A 29 -29.28 -11.65 -20.70
C GLN A 29 -29.49 -10.60 -19.61
N ALA A 30 -29.41 -11.01 -18.35
CA ALA A 30 -28.92 -10.11 -17.32
C ALA A 30 -27.47 -9.79 -17.73
N GLN A 31 -27.29 -8.74 -18.51
CA GLN A 31 -25.97 -8.16 -18.73
C GLN A 31 -25.42 -7.92 -17.33
N ALA A 32 -24.43 -8.72 -16.93
CA ALA A 32 -23.67 -8.46 -15.73
C ALA A 32 -23.18 -7.01 -15.87
N GLN A 33 -23.83 -6.11 -15.14
CA GLN A 33 -23.58 -4.68 -15.21
C GLN A 33 -22.09 -4.51 -14.92
N ALA A 34 -21.33 -4.02 -15.89
CA ALA A 34 -19.88 -3.95 -15.79
C ALA A 34 -19.51 -3.14 -14.53
N PHE A 35 -18.87 -3.80 -13.57
CA PHE A 35 -18.35 -3.13 -12.36
C PHE A 35 -17.20 -2.19 -12.72
N PRO A 36 -17.14 -0.98 -12.13
CA PRO A 36 -18.13 -0.31 -11.26
C PRO A 36 -19.15 0.52 -12.04
N THR A 37 -20.38 0.68 -11.48
CA THR A 37 -21.48 1.49 -12.06
C THR A 37 -21.72 2.80 -11.31
N LYS A 38 -21.02 3.04 -10.20
CA LYS A 38 -21.10 4.22 -9.34
C LYS A 38 -19.71 4.53 -8.79
N PRO A 39 -19.47 5.71 -8.18
CA PRO A 39 -18.20 6.07 -7.60
C PRO A 39 -17.66 5.01 -6.62
N VAL A 40 -16.36 4.77 -6.67
CA VAL A 40 -15.64 3.82 -5.82
C VAL A 40 -14.81 4.58 -4.80
N LYS A 41 -14.78 4.13 -3.56
CA LYS A 41 -14.04 4.71 -2.46
C LYS A 41 -12.68 4.02 -2.27
N LEU A 42 -11.60 4.77 -2.34
CA LEU A 42 -10.26 4.32 -2.01
C LEU A 42 -9.86 4.85 -0.62
N VAL A 43 -9.75 3.95 0.33
CA VAL A 43 -9.32 4.27 1.69
C VAL A 43 -7.79 4.38 1.74
N VAL A 44 -7.32 5.46 2.37
CA VAL A 44 -5.90 5.69 2.67
C VAL A 44 -5.71 5.65 4.18
N THR A 45 -4.78 4.84 4.63
CA THR A 45 -4.56 4.54 6.06
C THR A 45 -3.72 5.59 6.80
N TYR A 46 -3.19 6.58 6.08
CA TYR A 46 -2.37 7.66 6.62
C TYR A 46 -2.90 9.05 6.20
N PRO A 47 -2.47 10.12 6.88
CA PRO A 47 -2.86 11.47 6.50
C PRO A 47 -2.36 11.88 5.12
N PRO A 48 -2.96 12.93 4.52
CA PRO A 48 -2.47 13.51 3.27
C PRO A 48 -0.99 13.91 3.31
N GLY A 49 -0.34 13.83 2.14
CA GLY A 49 1.07 14.22 1.94
C GLY A 49 2.10 13.14 2.22
N GLY A 50 1.71 11.99 2.76
CA GLY A 50 2.60 10.82 2.91
C GLY A 50 2.57 9.90 1.68
N SER A 51 3.42 8.87 1.70
CA SER A 51 3.58 7.90 0.60
C SER A 51 2.27 7.27 0.16
N SER A 52 1.45 6.80 1.12
CA SER A 52 0.17 6.14 0.82
C SER A 52 -0.84 7.08 0.16
N ASP A 53 -0.87 8.38 0.54
CA ASP A 53 -1.72 9.37 -0.08
C ASP A 53 -1.27 9.68 -1.52
N LEU A 54 0.03 9.88 -1.74
CA LEU A 54 0.61 10.10 -3.07
C LEU A 54 0.31 8.90 -3.99
N MET A 55 0.52 7.68 -3.50
CA MET A 55 0.23 6.44 -4.21
C MET A 55 -1.26 6.36 -4.58
N ALA A 56 -2.15 6.58 -3.60
CA ALA A 56 -3.59 6.51 -3.79
C ALA A 56 -4.10 7.53 -4.82
N ARG A 57 -3.56 8.76 -4.81
CA ARG A 57 -3.94 9.80 -5.78
C ARG A 57 -3.55 9.44 -7.20
N ILE A 58 -2.31 8.95 -7.39
CA ILE A 58 -1.83 8.52 -8.70
C ILE A 58 -2.66 7.35 -9.23
N MET A 59 -2.84 6.31 -8.40
CA MET A 59 -3.62 5.13 -8.77
C MET A 59 -5.10 5.48 -8.98
N GLY A 60 -5.70 6.25 -8.06
CA GLY A 60 -7.11 6.62 -8.10
C GLY A 60 -7.47 7.41 -9.35
N GLN A 61 -6.61 8.32 -9.77
CA GLN A 61 -6.75 9.03 -11.04
C GLN A 61 -6.79 8.05 -12.22
N LYS A 62 -5.81 7.15 -12.31
CA LYS A 62 -5.71 6.18 -13.41
C LYS A 62 -6.84 5.13 -13.39
N LEU A 63 -7.27 4.69 -12.21
CA LEU A 63 -8.44 3.82 -12.07
C LEU A 63 -9.72 4.52 -12.53
N SER A 64 -9.89 5.81 -12.20
CA SER A 64 -11.05 6.60 -12.67
C SER A 64 -11.09 6.68 -14.19
N GLU A 65 -9.93 6.86 -14.85
CA GLU A 65 -9.82 6.85 -16.33
C GLU A 65 -10.21 5.48 -16.92
N VAL A 66 -9.78 4.37 -16.29
CA VAL A 66 -10.06 3.00 -16.77
C VAL A 66 -11.52 2.61 -16.58
N TRP A 67 -12.11 2.98 -15.43
CA TRP A 67 -13.48 2.58 -15.07
C TRP A 67 -14.57 3.52 -15.59
N GLY A 68 -14.21 4.76 -15.99
CA GLY A 68 -15.19 5.78 -16.31
C GLY A 68 -16.05 6.20 -15.10
N GLN A 69 -15.62 5.85 -13.88
CA GLN A 69 -16.28 6.18 -12.62
C GLN A 69 -15.30 6.86 -11.68
N PRO A 70 -15.73 7.85 -10.89
CA PRO A 70 -14.85 8.53 -9.95
C PRO A 70 -14.29 7.57 -8.90
N VAL A 71 -12.99 7.67 -8.61
CA VAL A 71 -12.37 7.07 -7.43
C VAL A 71 -12.14 8.15 -6.39
N ILE A 72 -12.90 8.08 -5.30
CA ILE A 72 -12.90 9.06 -4.21
C ILE A 72 -11.89 8.63 -3.15
N ILE A 73 -10.88 9.46 -2.91
CA ILE A 73 -9.86 9.20 -1.89
C ILE A 73 -10.41 9.60 -0.53
N GLU A 74 -10.50 8.65 0.41
CA GLU A 74 -10.93 8.87 1.78
C GLU A 74 -9.81 8.53 2.77
N SER A 75 -9.27 9.54 3.44
CA SER A 75 -8.22 9.32 4.44
C SER A 75 -8.84 8.90 5.78
N LYS A 76 -8.38 7.77 6.33
CA LYS A 76 -8.73 7.23 7.65
C LYS A 76 -7.45 6.97 8.47
N PRO A 77 -6.78 8.03 8.89
CA PRO A 77 -5.50 7.90 9.58
C PRO A 77 -5.67 7.50 11.05
N GLY A 78 -4.60 6.99 11.63
CA GLY A 78 -4.47 6.71 13.06
C GLY A 78 -4.00 5.30 13.36
N ALA A 79 -3.43 5.09 14.56
CA ALA A 79 -2.82 3.85 15.03
C ALA A 79 -1.90 3.21 13.96
N ALA A 80 -0.98 4.00 13.40
CA ALA A 80 -0.06 3.60 12.33
C ALA A 80 -0.76 2.90 11.14
N GLY A 81 -1.95 3.37 10.76
CA GLY A 81 -2.73 2.84 9.63
C GLY A 81 -3.78 1.81 10.00
N SER A 82 -3.80 1.31 11.24
CA SER A 82 -4.74 0.26 11.66
C SER A 82 -6.20 0.70 11.63
N ILE A 83 -6.50 1.99 11.88
CA ILE A 83 -7.86 2.54 11.79
C ILE A 83 -8.42 2.44 10.38
N GLY A 84 -7.64 2.76 9.37
CA GLY A 84 -8.07 2.66 7.96
C GLY A 84 -8.30 1.22 7.52
N MET A 85 -7.48 0.28 7.98
CA MET A 85 -7.70 -1.16 7.73
C MET A 85 -8.99 -1.62 8.40
N GLU A 86 -9.17 -1.37 9.70
CA GLU A 86 -10.40 -1.71 10.43
C GLU A 86 -11.65 -1.13 9.77
N PHE A 87 -11.59 0.15 9.40
CA PHE A 87 -12.70 0.80 8.68
C PHE A 87 -13.06 0.04 7.42
N THR A 88 -12.06 -0.35 6.62
CA THR A 88 -12.29 -1.08 5.35
C THR A 88 -12.80 -2.49 5.60
N ALA A 89 -12.28 -3.21 6.59
CA ALA A 89 -12.74 -4.55 6.95
C ALA A 89 -14.23 -4.62 7.28
N ARG A 90 -14.80 -3.51 7.80
CA ARG A 90 -16.21 -3.39 8.17
C ARG A 90 -17.12 -2.88 7.05
N GLN A 91 -16.58 -2.57 5.87
CA GLN A 91 -17.39 -2.11 4.76
C GLN A 91 -18.14 -3.28 4.08
N PRO A 92 -19.25 -3.01 3.38
CA PRO A 92 -19.91 -4.02 2.56
C PRO A 92 -18.93 -4.63 1.55
N ALA A 93 -19.01 -5.96 1.38
CA ALA A 93 -18.20 -6.71 0.43
C ALA A 93 -18.75 -6.60 -1.01
N ASP A 94 -19.15 -5.39 -1.42
CA ASP A 94 -19.73 -5.10 -2.74
C ASP A 94 -18.70 -4.54 -3.74
N GLY A 95 -17.45 -4.33 -3.28
CA GLY A 95 -16.35 -3.81 -4.07
C GLY A 95 -16.31 -2.29 -4.18
N TYR A 96 -17.27 -1.53 -3.66
CA TYR A 96 -17.27 -0.07 -3.75
C TYR A 96 -16.44 0.63 -2.68
N THR A 97 -15.79 -0.14 -1.80
CA THR A 97 -14.76 0.36 -0.89
C THR A 97 -13.56 -0.58 -0.91
N PHE A 98 -12.38 -0.04 -1.15
CA PHE A 98 -11.12 -0.77 -1.09
C PHE A 98 -10.05 0.06 -0.39
N VAL A 99 -8.96 -0.58 0.01
CA VAL A 99 -7.86 0.08 0.69
C VAL A 99 -6.53 -0.17 -0.02
N VAL A 100 -5.68 0.84 -0.05
CA VAL A 100 -4.25 0.66 -0.29
C VAL A 100 -3.58 0.46 1.05
N GLY A 101 -3.29 -0.81 1.35
CA GLY A 101 -2.49 -1.20 2.51
C GLY A 101 -1.00 -1.16 2.18
N ASN A 102 -0.18 -1.12 3.23
CA ASN A 102 1.27 -1.15 3.14
C ASN A 102 1.87 -1.95 4.29
N LEU A 103 3.19 -2.02 4.35
CA LEU A 103 3.96 -2.81 5.30
C LEU A 103 3.47 -2.66 6.75
N GLY A 104 3.30 -1.41 7.26
CA GLY A 104 2.94 -1.15 8.65
C GLY A 104 1.65 -1.89 9.05
N PRO A 105 0.49 -1.44 8.59
CA PRO A 105 -0.79 -1.99 9.04
C PRO A 105 -1.06 -3.42 8.53
N ALA A 106 -0.47 -3.85 7.41
CA ALA A 106 -0.74 -5.18 6.87
C ALA A 106 0.22 -6.28 7.35
N SER A 107 1.42 -5.94 7.83
CA SER A 107 2.41 -6.96 8.24
C SER A 107 2.99 -6.72 9.63
N VAL A 108 3.34 -5.49 9.99
CA VAL A 108 4.08 -5.19 11.22
C VAL A 108 3.17 -4.97 12.43
N ASN A 109 2.14 -4.11 12.30
CA ASN A 109 1.27 -3.78 13.43
C ASN A 109 0.63 -5.00 14.09
N PRO A 110 0.11 -6.00 13.32
CA PRO A 110 -0.43 -7.22 13.92
C PRO A 110 0.57 -8.05 14.74
N LEU A 111 1.88 -7.82 14.56
CA LEU A 111 2.94 -8.53 15.29
C LEU A 111 3.36 -7.82 16.59
N ILE A 112 3.17 -6.51 16.68
CA ILE A 112 3.64 -5.71 17.82
C ILE A 112 2.52 -5.13 18.68
N THR A 113 1.28 -5.08 18.14
CA THR A 113 0.10 -4.59 18.88
C THR A 113 -1.11 -5.47 18.60
N LYS A 114 -2.12 -5.39 19.47
CA LYS A 114 -3.43 -5.99 19.21
C LYS A 114 -4.19 -5.06 18.23
N VAL A 115 -4.41 -5.53 17.01
CA VAL A 115 -5.21 -4.83 16.00
C VAL A 115 -6.63 -5.40 15.95
N PRO A 116 -7.66 -4.60 15.59
CA PRO A 116 -9.06 -5.03 15.55
C PRO A 116 -9.48 -5.65 14.21
N TYR A 117 -8.53 -6.22 13.47
CA TYR A 117 -8.74 -6.90 12.18
C TYR A 117 -7.75 -8.06 12.00
N SER A 118 -8.06 -8.96 11.09
CA SER A 118 -7.19 -10.04 10.61
C SER A 118 -6.95 -9.92 9.12
N MET A 119 -5.71 -9.84 8.68
CA MET A 119 -5.37 -9.79 7.25
C MET A 119 -5.85 -11.03 6.51
N GLU A 120 -5.83 -12.18 7.14
CA GLU A 120 -6.21 -13.46 6.55
C GLU A 120 -7.72 -13.68 6.49
N LYS A 121 -8.49 -13.11 7.45
CA LYS A 121 -9.94 -13.36 7.57
C LYS A 121 -10.80 -12.24 6.99
N ASP A 122 -10.34 -10.99 7.13
CA ASP A 122 -11.16 -9.82 6.84
C ASP A 122 -10.85 -9.18 5.50
N PHE A 123 -9.80 -9.66 4.78
CA PHE A 123 -9.37 -9.07 3.53
C PHE A 123 -9.11 -10.10 2.42
N ILE A 124 -9.37 -9.66 1.20
CA ILE A 124 -8.91 -10.30 -0.04
C ILE A 124 -7.74 -9.45 -0.57
N PRO A 125 -6.50 -9.96 -0.56
CA PRO A 125 -5.41 -9.31 -1.27
C PRO A 125 -5.65 -9.44 -2.78
N VAL A 126 -5.62 -8.29 -3.49
CA VAL A 126 -5.89 -8.26 -4.94
C VAL A 126 -4.58 -8.31 -5.72
N SER A 127 -3.68 -7.36 -5.44
CA SER A 127 -2.38 -7.25 -6.10
C SER A 127 -1.42 -6.40 -5.28
N LEU A 128 -0.16 -6.77 -5.27
CA LEU A 128 0.94 -5.89 -4.92
C LEU A 128 1.14 -4.91 -6.07
N THR A 129 1.11 -3.61 -5.78
CA THR A 129 1.06 -2.56 -6.81
C THR A 129 2.34 -1.76 -6.92
N ALA A 130 3.11 -1.69 -5.85
CA ALA A 130 4.41 -1.04 -5.87
C ALA A 130 5.31 -1.51 -4.73
N THR A 131 6.62 -1.42 -4.97
CA THR A 131 7.67 -1.54 -3.95
C THR A 131 8.64 -0.39 -4.07
N GLY A 132 9.30 -0.05 -2.96
CA GLY A 132 10.34 0.97 -2.97
C GLY A 132 11.22 0.90 -1.73
N PRO A 133 12.50 1.30 -1.86
CA PRO A 133 13.38 1.37 -0.72
C PRO A 133 12.93 2.47 0.24
N ASN A 134 13.36 2.35 1.49
CA ASN A 134 13.35 3.49 2.38
C ASN A 134 14.73 4.16 2.34
N ILE A 135 14.73 5.46 2.52
CA ILE A 135 15.93 6.30 2.46
C ILE A 135 16.17 6.89 3.84
N LEU A 136 17.37 6.68 4.38
CA LEU A 136 17.83 7.45 5.51
C LEU A 136 18.18 8.85 5.02
N ALA A 137 17.35 9.82 5.38
CA ALA A 137 17.49 11.21 4.98
C ALA A 137 17.80 12.10 6.19
N VAL A 138 18.62 13.12 5.94
CA VAL A 138 18.92 14.20 6.87
C VAL A 138 18.71 15.56 6.19
N PRO A 139 18.53 16.67 6.92
CA PRO A 139 18.54 18.00 6.32
C PRO A 139 19.83 18.25 5.54
N ALA A 140 19.77 18.93 4.41
CA ALA A 140 20.96 19.22 3.62
C ALA A 140 21.99 20.07 4.38
N ALA A 141 21.52 20.93 5.29
CA ALA A 141 22.35 21.74 6.19
C ALA A 141 22.99 20.94 7.34
N SER A 142 22.57 19.69 7.55
CA SER A 142 23.13 18.82 8.58
C SER A 142 24.64 18.62 8.37
N PRO A 143 25.42 18.51 9.46
CA PRO A 143 26.86 18.20 9.38
C PRO A 143 27.13 16.78 8.85
N PHE A 144 26.13 15.88 8.85
CA PHE A 144 26.29 14.49 8.45
C PHE A 144 26.35 14.35 6.92
N LYS A 145 27.51 13.93 6.40
CA LYS A 145 27.74 13.73 4.96
C LYS A 145 27.49 12.28 4.52
N ASN A 146 27.59 11.33 5.47
CA ASN A 146 27.42 9.89 5.29
C ASN A 146 26.88 9.26 6.58
N LEU A 147 26.55 7.98 6.53
CA LEU A 147 26.03 7.25 7.69
C LEU A 147 27.02 7.24 8.86
N ASN A 148 28.33 7.11 8.59
CA ASN A 148 29.35 7.06 9.65
C ASN A 148 29.38 8.35 10.47
N ASP A 149 29.28 9.53 9.83
CA ASP A 149 29.25 10.83 10.55
C ASP A 149 28.09 10.88 11.55
N LEU A 150 26.91 10.42 11.15
CA LEU A 150 25.73 10.35 12.00
C LEU A 150 25.94 9.39 13.17
N LEU A 151 26.47 8.18 12.91
CA LEU A 151 26.73 7.17 13.93
C LEU A 151 27.81 7.62 14.93
N VAL A 152 28.84 8.31 14.49
CA VAL A 152 29.89 8.89 15.35
C VAL A 152 29.28 9.97 16.26
N ALA A 153 28.43 10.84 15.72
CA ALA A 153 27.75 11.85 16.53
C ALA A 153 26.84 11.21 17.59
N ALA A 154 26.07 10.20 17.22
CA ALA A 154 25.18 9.46 18.13
C ALA A 154 25.96 8.73 19.25
N ARG A 155 27.17 8.19 18.96
CA ARG A 155 28.04 7.57 19.96
C ARG A 155 28.64 8.59 20.91
N ASN A 156 29.09 9.72 20.38
CA ASN A 156 29.74 10.78 21.20
C ASN A 156 28.76 11.46 22.16
N LYS A 157 27.47 11.56 21.77
CA LYS A 157 26.42 12.16 22.61
C LYS A 157 25.16 11.30 22.57
N PRO A 158 25.09 10.19 23.34
CA PRO A 158 23.95 9.29 23.34
C PRO A 158 22.64 10.03 23.70
N GLY A 159 21.60 9.84 22.87
CA GLY A 159 20.28 10.46 23.05
C GLY A 159 20.19 11.92 22.60
N SER A 160 21.23 12.50 22.03
CA SER A 160 21.20 13.88 21.54
C SER A 160 20.58 14.02 20.15
N LEU A 161 20.60 12.97 19.35
CA LEU A 161 19.95 12.95 18.03
C LEU A 161 18.54 12.40 18.13
N ASN A 162 17.67 12.94 17.29
CA ASN A 162 16.29 12.49 17.20
C ASN A 162 15.96 12.02 15.76
N PHE A 163 14.96 11.14 15.65
CA PHE A 163 14.47 10.67 14.37
C PHE A 163 12.95 10.68 14.29
N GLY A 164 12.41 11.11 13.16
CA GLY A 164 10.96 11.14 12.93
C GLY A 164 10.41 9.76 12.59
N THR A 165 9.24 9.43 13.13
CA THR A 165 8.49 8.22 12.79
C THR A 165 7.06 8.55 12.33
N SER A 166 6.45 7.66 11.55
CA SER A 166 5.02 7.80 11.17
C SER A 166 4.08 7.12 12.16
N GLY A 167 4.57 6.87 13.39
CA GLY A 167 3.92 6.12 14.45
C GLY A 167 4.54 4.73 14.70
N PRO A 168 4.21 4.09 15.83
CA PRO A 168 4.72 2.77 16.20
C PRO A 168 4.44 1.73 15.11
N GLY A 169 5.43 0.88 14.78
CA GLY A 169 5.32 -0.15 13.73
C GLY A 169 5.44 0.37 12.30
N SER A 170 5.55 1.68 12.09
CA SER A 170 5.89 2.22 10.77
C SER A 170 7.30 1.84 10.36
N MET A 171 7.57 1.87 9.05
CA MET A 171 8.92 1.61 8.53
C MET A 171 9.94 2.62 9.07
N ALA A 172 9.53 3.87 9.27
CA ALA A 172 10.38 4.90 9.88
C ALA A 172 10.75 4.56 11.34
N HIS A 173 9.80 4.00 12.11
CA HIS A 173 10.07 3.53 13.47
C HIS A 173 11.02 2.33 13.46
N LEU A 174 10.70 1.28 12.68
CA LEU A 174 11.53 0.09 12.58
C LEU A 174 12.96 0.40 12.12
N GLY A 175 13.11 1.29 11.12
CA GLY A 175 14.41 1.71 10.62
C GLY A 175 15.26 2.41 11.67
N GLY A 176 14.66 3.32 12.43
CA GLY A 176 15.35 3.98 13.56
C GLY A 176 15.78 3.00 14.64
N GLU A 177 14.88 2.10 15.06
CA GLU A 177 15.17 1.06 16.04
C GLU A 177 16.31 0.12 15.57
N LEU A 178 16.27 -0.31 14.31
CA LEU A 178 17.31 -1.18 13.75
C LEU A 178 18.68 -0.49 13.68
N ILE A 179 18.72 0.78 13.29
CA ILE A 179 19.97 1.56 13.31
C ILE A 179 20.51 1.62 14.75
N MET A 180 19.70 1.97 15.73
CA MET A 180 20.11 2.06 17.12
C MET A 180 20.68 0.73 17.64
N ARG A 181 20.03 -0.37 17.36
CA ARG A 181 20.44 -1.71 17.82
C ARG A 181 21.72 -2.19 17.14
N GLN A 182 21.73 -2.14 15.79
CA GLN A 182 22.87 -2.66 15.03
C GLN A 182 24.14 -1.83 15.20
N ALA A 183 24.02 -0.51 15.33
CA ALA A 183 25.14 0.39 15.54
C ALA A 183 25.50 0.58 17.03
N ASN A 184 24.70 0.02 17.95
CA ASN A 184 24.80 0.22 19.40
C ASN A 184 24.86 1.71 19.79
N VAL A 185 23.89 2.47 19.30
CA VAL A 185 23.74 3.92 19.58
C VAL A 185 22.37 4.20 20.23
N LYS A 186 22.24 5.37 20.88
CA LYS A 186 20.98 5.85 21.43
C LYS A 186 20.54 7.11 20.72
N MET A 187 19.29 7.12 20.25
CA MET A 187 18.62 8.26 19.64
C MET A 187 17.18 8.33 20.17
N VAL A 188 16.48 9.44 19.97
CA VAL A 188 15.10 9.65 20.44
C VAL A 188 14.15 9.61 19.27
N GLY A 189 13.18 8.68 19.30
CA GLY A 189 12.09 8.63 18.33
C GLY A 189 11.05 9.70 18.58
N VAL A 190 10.71 10.50 17.56
CA VAL A 190 9.66 11.53 17.63
C VAL A 190 8.47 11.04 16.77
N PRO A 191 7.33 10.68 17.40
CA PRO A 191 6.19 10.15 16.68
C PRO A 191 5.35 11.26 16.04
N TYR A 192 5.05 11.09 14.74
CA TYR A 192 4.12 11.94 13.99
C TYR A 192 2.88 11.15 13.59
N LYS A 193 1.79 11.85 13.33
CA LYS A 193 0.54 11.25 12.82
C LYS A 193 0.63 10.79 11.36
N GLY A 194 1.82 10.80 10.75
CA GLY A 194 2.10 10.34 9.39
C GLY A 194 3.41 10.89 8.85
N GLY A 195 3.97 10.22 7.83
CA GLY A 195 5.28 10.53 7.27
C GLY A 195 5.42 11.94 6.69
N GLY A 196 4.36 12.49 6.09
CA GLY A 196 4.41 13.84 5.52
C GLY A 196 4.72 14.94 6.55
N LEU A 197 4.15 14.82 7.76
CA LEU A 197 4.44 15.76 8.87
C LEU A 197 5.90 15.64 9.34
N ALA A 198 6.41 14.42 9.48
CA ALA A 198 7.80 14.17 9.84
C ALA A 198 8.77 14.72 8.78
N VAL A 199 8.44 14.57 7.48
CA VAL A 199 9.25 15.13 6.38
C VAL A 199 9.29 16.67 6.43
N ASN A 200 8.19 17.33 6.77
CA ASN A 200 8.18 18.78 6.92
C ASN A 200 9.11 19.24 8.05
N ASP A 201 9.09 18.56 9.19
CA ASP A 201 9.96 18.86 10.31
C ASP A 201 11.44 18.50 10.04
N LEU A 202 11.67 17.43 9.26
CA LEU A 202 13.01 17.11 8.74
C LEU A 202 13.55 18.23 7.83
N LEU A 203 12.73 18.75 6.93
CA LEU A 203 13.08 19.86 6.06
C LEU A 203 13.35 21.15 6.81
N ALA A 204 12.66 21.37 7.93
CA ALA A 204 12.84 22.51 8.82
C ALA A 204 14.00 22.33 9.81
N GLY A 205 14.63 21.14 9.86
CA GLY A 205 15.72 20.83 10.80
C GLY A 205 15.25 20.65 12.24
N GLN A 206 13.94 20.39 12.48
CA GLN A 206 13.39 20.12 13.81
C GLN A 206 13.69 18.69 14.28
N ILE A 207 13.95 17.80 13.35
CA ILE A 207 14.47 16.45 13.58
C ILE A 207 15.75 16.23 12.79
N ASP A 208 16.64 15.40 13.32
CA ASP A 208 17.98 15.19 12.74
C ASP A 208 17.97 14.22 11.57
N MET A 209 17.13 13.23 11.61
CA MET A 209 17.06 12.19 10.57
C MET A 209 15.66 11.55 10.49
N MET A 210 15.43 10.85 9.38
CA MET A 210 14.28 9.97 9.20
C MET A 210 14.62 8.84 8.23
N VAL A 211 14.21 7.61 8.53
CA VAL A 211 14.13 6.53 7.55
C VAL A 211 12.75 6.63 6.89
N SER A 212 12.70 7.25 5.73
CA SER A 212 11.45 7.55 5.02
C SER A 212 11.30 6.70 3.77
N ASP A 213 10.05 6.41 3.39
CA ASP A 213 9.77 5.95 2.02
C ASP A 213 10.38 6.91 1.00
N ALA A 214 10.78 6.38 -0.15
CA ALA A 214 11.37 7.20 -1.20
C ALA A 214 10.42 8.29 -1.73
N LEU A 215 9.12 7.99 -1.85
CA LEU A 215 8.12 8.89 -2.46
C LEU A 215 8.15 10.33 -1.91
N PRO A 216 8.01 10.58 -0.59
CA PRO A 216 7.91 11.94 -0.08
C PRO A 216 9.26 12.67 -0.01
N VAL A 217 10.40 11.97 -0.10
CA VAL A 217 11.74 12.59 0.07
C VAL A 217 12.53 12.71 -1.22
N SER A 218 12.24 11.93 -2.26
CA SER A 218 13.04 11.89 -3.50
C SER A 218 13.19 13.26 -4.16
N GLN A 219 12.12 14.04 -4.26
CA GLN A 219 12.20 15.38 -4.86
C GLN A 219 13.02 16.36 -4.00
N HIS A 220 12.95 16.23 -2.68
CA HIS A 220 13.74 17.06 -1.77
C HIS A 220 15.21 16.71 -1.82
N ILE A 221 15.53 15.44 -2.05
CA ILE A 221 16.91 14.97 -2.27
C ILE A 221 17.43 15.52 -3.61
N LYS A 222 16.67 15.35 -4.71
CA LYS A 222 17.01 15.87 -6.05
C LYS A 222 17.24 17.38 -6.06
N THR A 223 16.44 18.13 -5.30
CA THR A 223 16.57 19.60 -5.20
C THR A 223 17.58 20.06 -4.13
N GLY A 224 18.30 19.14 -3.49
CA GLY A 224 19.34 19.46 -2.51
C GLY A 224 18.81 20.03 -1.20
N ARG A 225 17.53 19.84 -0.87
CA ARG A 225 16.95 20.24 0.43
C ARG A 225 17.16 19.18 1.51
N LEU A 226 17.23 17.92 1.11
CA LEU A 226 17.59 16.78 1.96
C LEU A 226 18.83 16.10 1.38
N ARG A 227 19.55 15.37 2.23
CA ARG A 227 20.65 14.47 1.84
C ARG A 227 20.28 13.05 2.19
N ALA A 228 20.43 12.13 1.22
CA ALA A 228 20.32 10.70 1.45
C ALA A 228 21.67 10.17 1.96
N LEU A 229 21.67 9.39 3.03
CA LEU A 229 22.86 8.77 3.60
C LEU A 229 22.95 7.28 3.24
N ALA A 230 21.83 6.58 3.15
CA ALA A 230 21.74 5.17 2.76
C ALA A 230 20.32 4.78 2.34
N ILE A 231 20.19 3.65 1.62
CA ILE A 231 18.91 3.02 1.30
C ILE A 231 18.80 1.62 1.93
N THR A 232 17.57 1.20 2.23
CA THR A 232 17.30 -0.08 2.91
C THR A 232 17.16 -1.28 1.97
N SER A 233 17.33 -1.11 0.66
CA SER A 233 17.33 -2.24 -0.28
C SER A 233 18.65 -3.02 -0.21
N GLY A 234 18.59 -4.31 -0.51
CA GLY A 234 19.80 -5.17 -0.53
C GLY A 234 20.79 -4.85 -1.65
N LYS A 235 20.37 -4.06 -2.65
CA LYS A 235 21.18 -3.53 -3.75
C LYS A 235 20.83 -2.06 -3.94
N ARG A 236 21.72 -1.29 -4.55
CA ARG A 236 21.43 0.09 -4.93
C ARG A 236 20.20 0.14 -5.85
N SER A 237 19.36 1.14 -5.65
CA SER A 237 18.20 1.35 -6.53
C SER A 237 18.68 1.82 -7.91
N PRO A 238 18.20 1.23 -9.01
CA PRO A 238 18.46 1.76 -10.35
C PRO A 238 17.93 3.20 -10.53
N LEU A 239 16.96 3.60 -9.71
CA LEU A 239 16.34 4.92 -9.73
C LEU A 239 17.15 5.98 -8.93
N SER A 240 18.16 5.53 -8.14
CA SER A 240 19.01 6.38 -7.31
C SER A 240 20.35 5.66 -7.07
N PRO A 241 21.12 5.40 -8.13
CA PRO A 241 22.35 4.57 -8.04
C PRO A 241 23.47 5.23 -7.22
N GLU A 242 23.40 6.54 -7.02
CA GLU A 242 24.34 7.33 -6.21
C GLU A 242 24.20 7.08 -4.71
N ILE A 243 23.01 6.60 -4.24
CA ILE A 243 22.77 6.38 -2.81
C ILE A 243 23.27 4.98 -2.44
N PRO A 244 24.20 4.84 -1.47
CA PRO A 244 24.69 3.54 -1.04
C PRO A 244 23.61 2.77 -0.27
N THR A 245 23.69 1.44 -0.29
CA THR A 245 22.92 0.61 0.63
C THR A 245 23.44 0.75 2.06
N PHE A 246 22.65 0.39 3.06
CA PHE A 246 23.13 0.36 4.44
C PHE A 246 24.34 -0.59 4.61
N ALA A 247 24.36 -1.71 3.87
CA ALA A 247 25.50 -2.63 3.89
C ALA A 247 26.78 -1.98 3.36
N GLU A 248 26.71 -1.27 2.23
CA GLU A 248 27.86 -0.51 1.68
C GLU A 248 28.29 0.64 2.59
N ALA A 249 27.33 1.23 3.34
CA ALA A 249 27.59 2.30 4.30
C ALA A 249 28.09 1.79 5.68
N GLY A 250 28.34 0.47 5.83
CA GLY A 250 28.95 -0.11 7.02
C GLY A 250 27.95 -0.61 8.08
N LEU A 251 26.66 -0.72 7.76
CA LEU A 251 25.63 -1.26 8.65
C LEU A 251 24.86 -2.40 7.94
N PRO A 252 25.47 -3.59 7.78
CA PRO A 252 24.82 -4.71 7.10
C PRO A 252 23.60 -5.23 7.90
N GLY A 253 22.61 -5.80 7.19
CA GLY A 253 21.44 -6.42 7.82
C GLY A 253 20.20 -5.52 7.94
N LEU A 254 20.30 -4.23 7.65
CA LEU A 254 19.15 -3.35 7.55
C LEU A 254 18.58 -3.42 6.12
N VAL A 255 17.91 -4.53 5.81
CA VAL A 255 17.22 -4.75 4.53
C VAL A 255 15.72 -4.77 4.75
N ALA A 256 15.05 -3.69 4.37
CA ALA A 256 13.63 -3.52 4.50
C ALA A 256 13.10 -2.66 3.35
N VAL A 257 12.20 -3.22 2.56
CA VAL A 257 11.58 -2.52 1.43
C VAL A 257 10.14 -2.24 1.81
N ASN A 258 9.67 -1.02 1.61
CA ASN A 258 8.26 -0.74 1.74
C ASN A 258 7.50 -1.19 0.48
N TRP A 259 6.23 -1.47 0.66
CA TRP A 259 5.37 -1.93 -0.40
C TRP A 259 3.94 -1.40 -0.22
N TRP A 260 3.18 -1.38 -1.31
CA TRP A 260 1.78 -1.00 -1.34
C TRP A 260 1.00 -2.04 -2.12
N GLY A 261 -0.13 -2.44 -1.58
CA GLY A 261 -1.03 -3.41 -2.20
C GLY A 261 -2.48 -3.02 -2.03
N VAL A 262 -3.29 -3.50 -2.95
CA VAL A 262 -4.74 -3.30 -2.94
C VAL A 262 -5.42 -4.46 -2.24
N PHE A 263 -6.33 -4.11 -1.32
CA PHE A 263 -7.13 -5.07 -0.56
C PHE A 263 -8.62 -4.70 -0.63
N LEU A 264 -9.45 -5.74 -0.71
CA LEU A 264 -10.90 -5.66 -0.65
C LEU A 264 -11.40 -6.33 0.64
N PRO A 265 -12.58 -5.95 1.18
CA PRO A 265 -13.22 -6.69 2.26
C PRO A 265 -13.42 -8.16 1.91
N ALA A 266 -13.27 -9.05 2.89
CA ALA A 266 -13.55 -10.47 2.73
C ALA A 266 -15.00 -10.69 2.27
N GLY A 267 -15.21 -11.69 1.40
CA GLY A 267 -16.52 -11.95 0.82
C GLY A 267 -16.84 -11.15 -0.45
N THR A 268 -15.98 -10.24 -0.89
CA THR A 268 -16.16 -9.53 -2.18
C THR A 268 -16.27 -10.56 -3.32
N PRO A 269 -17.31 -10.48 -4.19
CA PRO A 269 -17.53 -11.45 -5.25
C PRO A 269 -16.35 -11.55 -6.23
N LYS A 270 -16.00 -12.77 -6.63
CA LYS A 270 -14.86 -13.00 -7.54
C LYS A 270 -14.88 -12.15 -8.81
N PRO A 271 -16.01 -11.94 -9.53
CA PRO A 271 -16.02 -11.07 -10.70
C PRO A 271 -15.59 -9.63 -10.40
N VAL A 272 -15.88 -9.13 -9.19
CA VAL A 272 -15.45 -7.79 -8.74
C VAL A 272 -13.95 -7.78 -8.46
N VAL A 273 -13.42 -8.80 -7.78
CA VAL A 273 -11.97 -8.96 -7.56
C VAL A 273 -11.22 -9.00 -8.88
N ASP A 274 -11.73 -9.77 -9.86
CA ASP A 274 -11.14 -9.90 -11.20
C ASP A 274 -11.16 -8.55 -11.96
N ALA A 275 -12.25 -7.75 -11.80
CA ALA A 275 -12.32 -6.41 -12.39
C ALA A 275 -11.27 -5.45 -11.80
N TYR A 276 -11.04 -5.51 -10.49
CA TYR A 276 -9.96 -4.78 -9.84
C TYR A 276 -8.59 -5.20 -10.37
N TYR A 277 -8.32 -6.51 -10.38
CA TYR A 277 -7.05 -7.03 -10.86
C TYR A 277 -6.77 -6.59 -12.31
N SER A 278 -7.74 -6.73 -13.20
CA SER A 278 -7.61 -6.33 -14.60
C SER A 278 -7.32 -4.83 -14.75
N ALA A 279 -8.01 -3.99 -13.96
CA ALA A 279 -7.77 -2.55 -13.96
C ALA A 279 -6.37 -2.21 -13.41
N LEU A 280 -5.92 -2.88 -12.33
CA LEU A 280 -4.59 -2.67 -11.76
C LEU A 280 -3.49 -3.08 -12.74
N VAL A 281 -3.60 -4.23 -13.40
CA VAL A 281 -2.67 -4.64 -14.46
C VAL A 281 -2.57 -3.58 -15.55
N LYS A 282 -3.72 -3.07 -16.00
CA LYS A 282 -3.77 -2.05 -17.06
C LYS A 282 -3.10 -0.74 -16.64
N ILE A 283 -3.39 -0.22 -15.44
CA ILE A 283 -2.80 1.04 -14.99
C ILE A 283 -1.32 0.90 -14.64
N MET A 284 -0.89 -0.23 -14.07
CA MET A 284 0.53 -0.47 -13.73
C MET A 284 1.39 -0.75 -14.98
N ALA A 285 0.79 -1.17 -16.08
CA ALA A 285 1.47 -1.27 -17.38
C ALA A 285 1.63 0.09 -18.09
N ASN A 286 0.89 1.13 -17.65
CA ASN A 286 0.89 2.45 -18.29
C ASN A 286 2.26 3.14 -18.15
N PRO A 287 2.90 3.57 -19.26
CA PRO A 287 4.23 4.19 -19.24
C PRO A 287 4.30 5.47 -18.37
N ASP A 288 3.29 6.35 -18.47
CA ASP A 288 3.26 7.60 -17.69
C ASP A 288 3.21 7.33 -16.18
N LEU A 289 2.46 6.29 -15.76
CA LEU A 289 2.39 5.89 -14.36
C LEU A 289 3.73 5.32 -13.89
N LYS A 290 4.35 4.45 -14.70
CA LYS A 290 5.67 3.89 -14.40
C LYS A 290 6.72 4.99 -14.27
N GLU A 291 6.74 5.96 -15.19
CA GLU A 291 7.66 7.09 -15.14
C GLU A 291 7.43 7.94 -13.89
N ARG A 292 6.17 8.25 -13.53
CA ARG A 292 5.84 8.97 -12.29
C ARG A 292 6.32 8.22 -11.05
N PHE A 293 6.11 6.91 -10.97
CA PHE A 293 6.57 6.09 -9.84
C PHE A 293 8.09 6.03 -9.80
N ALA A 294 8.75 5.80 -10.93
CA ALA A 294 10.21 5.82 -11.03
C ALA A 294 10.78 7.19 -10.61
N GLY A 295 10.16 8.29 -11.05
CA GLY A 295 10.52 9.65 -10.62
C GLY A 295 10.43 9.88 -9.12
N LEU A 296 9.61 9.11 -8.42
CA LEU A 296 9.42 9.11 -6.96
C LEU A 296 10.22 8.02 -6.25
N GLY A 297 11.04 7.25 -6.97
CA GLY A 297 11.91 6.24 -6.39
C GLY A 297 11.23 4.91 -6.06
N VAL A 298 10.07 4.63 -6.65
CA VAL A 298 9.34 3.36 -6.47
C VAL A 298 9.12 2.64 -7.79
N GLU A 299 9.02 1.32 -7.72
CA GLU A 299 8.76 0.45 -8.85
C GLU A 299 7.27 0.08 -8.92
N ALA A 300 6.63 0.33 -10.07
CA ALA A 300 5.25 -0.07 -10.33
C ALA A 300 5.20 -1.54 -10.75
N MET A 301 4.26 -2.28 -10.19
CA MET A 301 4.03 -3.69 -10.53
C MET A 301 2.55 -4.05 -10.39
N ALA A 302 2.16 -5.21 -10.91
CA ALA A 302 0.88 -5.83 -10.66
C ALA A 302 1.10 -7.34 -10.57
N THR A 303 1.16 -7.86 -9.36
CA THR A 303 1.30 -9.31 -9.14
C THR A 303 -0.07 -9.98 -9.22
N THR A 304 -0.08 -11.27 -9.50
CA THR A 304 -1.27 -12.09 -9.33
C THR A 304 -1.70 -12.14 -7.85
N GLN A 305 -2.93 -12.53 -7.61
CA GLN A 305 -3.45 -12.67 -6.25
C GLN A 305 -2.64 -13.69 -5.42
N ASP A 306 -2.22 -14.79 -6.04
CA ASP A 306 -1.48 -15.86 -5.34
C ASP A 306 -0.04 -15.45 -5.05
N GLU A 307 0.63 -14.73 -5.97
CA GLU A 307 1.94 -14.12 -5.72
C GLU A 307 1.86 -13.12 -4.57
N PHE A 308 0.80 -12.31 -4.52
CA PHE A 308 0.64 -11.34 -3.44
C PHE A 308 0.37 -12.01 -2.10
N LYS A 309 -0.43 -13.10 -2.05
CA LYS A 309 -0.61 -13.90 -0.83
C LYS A 309 0.70 -14.50 -0.34
N ALA A 310 1.49 -15.09 -1.25
CA ALA A 310 2.80 -15.63 -0.92
C ALA A 310 3.73 -14.56 -0.37
N PHE A 311 3.79 -13.40 -1.03
CA PHE A 311 4.56 -12.25 -0.57
C PHE A 311 4.17 -11.80 0.86
N LEU A 312 2.86 -11.71 1.16
CA LEU A 312 2.38 -11.33 2.49
C LEU A 312 2.77 -12.35 3.57
N ALA A 313 2.76 -13.64 3.25
CA ALA A 313 3.20 -14.69 4.16
C ALA A 313 4.71 -14.60 4.46
N ASP A 314 5.52 -14.36 3.43
CA ASP A 314 6.97 -14.17 3.56
C ASP A 314 7.30 -12.92 4.37
N GLU A 315 6.62 -11.80 4.09
CA GLU A 315 6.79 -10.55 4.85
C GLU A 315 6.42 -10.74 6.34
N LYS A 316 5.29 -11.40 6.62
CA LYS A 316 4.89 -11.70 8.00
C LYS A 316 5.97 -12.51 8.74
N SER A 317 6.51 -13.56 8.10
CA SER A 317 7.56 -14.41 8.67
C SER A 317 8.86 -13.62 8.91
N LYS A 318 9.28 -12.85 7.92
CA LYS A 318 10.47 -11.99 7.95
C LYS A 318 10.39 -10.97 9.09
N TYR A 319 9.28 -10.24 9.20
CA TYR A 319 9.14 -9.22 10.24
C TYR A 319 8.90 -9.81 11.62
N ALA A 320 8.24 -10.97 11.75
CA ALA A 320 8.13 -11.68 13.01
C ALA A 320 9.52 -12.03 13.57
N LYS A 321 10.40 -12.57 12.72
CA LYS A 321 11.79 -12.85 13.08
C LYS A 321 12.57 -11.57 13.44
N LEU A 322 12.50 -10.54 12.60
CA LEU A 322 13.20 -9.28 12.82
C LEU A 322 12.79 -8.61 14.14
N ILE A 323 11.49 -8.59 14.45
CA ILE A 323 10.94 -8.01 15.67
C ILE A 323 11.42 -8.82 16.90
N ALA A 324 11.38 -10.16 16.83
CA ALA A 324 11.82 -11.03 17.91
C ALA A 324 13.33 -10.89 18.18
N ASP A 325 14.16 -10.99 17.13
CA ASP A 325 15.63 -10.90 17.23
C ASP A 325 16.09 -9.54 17.78
N ASN A 326 15.33 -8.47 17.53
CA ASN A 326 15.66 -7.13 17.98
C ASN A 326 14.82 -6.63 19.15
N ASN A 327 13.93 -7.47 19.75
CA ASN A 327 13.04 -7.11 20.85
C ASN A 327 12.30 -5.78 20.62
N ILE A 328 11.80 -5.57 19.38
CA ILE A 328 11.06 -4.34 19.00
C ILE A 328 9.66 -4.43 19.59
N LYS A 329 9.22 -3.36 20.25
CA LYS A 329 7.89 -3.25 20.87
C LYS A 329 7.19 -2.02 20.32
N ALA A 330 5.86 -2.04 20.34
CA ALA A 330 5.08 -0.81 20.27
C ALA A 330 5.20 -0.14 21.63
N GLU A 331 5.76 1.05 21.66
CA GLU A 331 5.75 1.89 22.86
C GLU A 331 4.36 2.50 23.11
#